data_938a68f4d26847d99d0710a819029f51
#
_entry.id   938a68f4d26847d99d0710a819029f51
#
_cell.length_a   1.000
_cell.length_b   1.000
_cell.length_c   1.000
_cell.angle_alpha   90.00
_cell.angle_beta   90.00
_cell.angle_gamma   90.00
#
_symmetry.space_group_name_H-M   'P 1'
#
loop_
_entity.id
_entity.type
_entity.pdbx_description
1 polymer ?
#
loop_
_entity_poly.entity_id
_entity_poly.type
_entity_poly.pdbx_seq_one_letter_code
_entity_poly.pdbx_strand_id
1 'polypeptide(L)'
;DGKLIATAYYYKLLQYMIKFAQLQLDMPHTPDIAGQLHHQQLAEDIQEYRELAEHVKEGFNKTFWNQEKQYYSNNTVTANLLPLAFDMVPDTEKETVARQIIHKTVDYYNATIQCGVIGVQWLMRELVRMGRTDVAYVLATHTKYPGWGYMAANGATTIWELWNGNTADPAMNSGNHVMLLGDFLPYCYQHLAGIRNAAPGFKEIQMKPAFELEEVGFIRASHITPYGKVTSNWSQTAAGYSWEISVP
;
A
#
# COMPACT_ATOMS: atom_id res chain seq x y z
N ASP A 1 12.81 14.70 3.96
CA ASP A 1 11.91 13.71 4.62
C ASP A 1 12.61 12.46 5.17
N GLY A 2 13.95 12.32 5.06
CA GLY A 2 14.64 11.12 5.48
C GLY A 2 14.36 10.69 6.94
N LYS A 3 14.37 11.64 7.87
CA LYS A 3 14.04 11.37 9.28
C LYS A 3 12.58 10.89 9.46
N LEU A 4 11.64 11.53 8.82
CA LEU A 4 10.23 11.14 8.84
C LEU A 4 10.04 9.71 8.31
N ILE A 5 10.62 9.40 7.15
CA ILE A 5 10.56 8.08 6.52
C ILE A 5 11.17 7.03 7.45
N ALA A 6 12.38 7.26 7.95
CA ALA A 6 13.06 6.31 8.82
C ALA A 6 12.27 6.03 10.12
N THR A 7 11.70 7.06 10.75
CA THR A 7 10.90 6.89 11.97
C THR A 7 9.58 6.17 11.68
N ALA A 8 8.90 6.48 10.57
CA ALA A 8 7.69 5.78 10.18
C ALA A 8 7.94 4.29 9.93
N TYR A 9 9.02 3.95 9.22
CA TYR A 9 9.39 2.54 9.00
C TYR A 9 9.86 1.85 10.28
N TYR A 10 10.53 2.55 11.19
CA TYR A 10 10.88 1.99 12.50
C TYR A 10 9.63 1.59 13.28
N TYR A 11 8.61 2.45 13.33
CA TYR A 11 7.31 2.10 13.89
C TYR A 11 6.69 0.88 13.18
N LYS A 12 6.70 0.87 11.85
CA LYS A 12 6.15 -0.27 11.07
C LYS A 12 6.86 -1.58 11.35
N LEU A 13 8.18 -1.56 11.52
CA LEU A 13 8.97 -2.73 11.90
C LEU A 13 8.59 -3.23 13.29
N LEU A 14 8.40 -2.34 14.27
CA LEU A 14 7.91 -2.73 15.59
C LEU A 14 6.55 -3.44 15.52
N GLN A 15 5.62 -2.96 14.68
CA GLN A 15 4.34 -3.66 14.45
C GLN A 15 4.55 -5.08 13.86
N TYR A 16 5.53 -5.27 12.99
CA TYR A 16 5.87 -6.60 12.48
C TYR A 16 6.53 -7.47 13.55
N MET A 17 7.41 -6.93 14.38
CA MET A 17 8.04 -7.66 15.49
C MET A 17 6.98 -8.15 16.49
N ILE A 18 6.03 -7.31 16.88
CA ILE A 18 4.89 -7.68 17.72
C ILE A 18 4.12 -8.84 17.09
N LYS A 19 3.80 -8.72 15.80
CA LYS A 19 3.04 -9.75 15.07
C LYS A 19 3.81 -11.08 14.98
N PHE A 20 5.10 -11.04 14.68
CA PHE A 20 5.91 -12.25 14.58
C PHE A 20 6.12 -12.93 15.93
N ALA A 21 6.38 -12.17 16.99
CA ALA A 21 6.46 -12.69 18.34
C ALA A 21 5.12 -13.31 18.77
N GLN A 22 3.98 -12.67 18.44
CA GLN A 22 2.66 -13.24 18.72
C GLN A 22 2.41 -14.54 17.96
N LEU A 23 2.77 -14.62 16.68
CA LEU A 23 2.65 -15.85 15.90
C LEU A 23 3.48 -17.00 16.50
N GLN A 24 4.69 -16.70 17.00
CA GLN A 24 5.51 -17.70 17.67
C GLN A 24 4.93 -18.10 19.03
N LEU A 25 4.39 -17.14 19.77
CA LEU A 25 3.71 -17.38 21.05
C LEU A 25 2.49 -18.30 20.90
N ASP A 26 1.75 -18.16 19.79
CA ASP A 26 0.56 -18.96 19.48
C ASP A 26 0.91 -20.38 18.96
N MET A 27 2.20 -20.65 18.65
CA MET A 27 2.62 -21.98 18.22
C MET A 27 2.79 -22.93 19.41
N PRO A 28 2.52 -24.23 19.23
CA PRO A 28 2.81 -25.23 20.26
C PRO A 28 4.30 -25.17 20.66
N HIS A 29 4.55 -25.07 21.96
CA HIS A 29 5.92 -25.09 22.53
C HIS A 29 6.17 -26.40 23.29
N THR A 30 7.47 -26.73 23.47
CA THR A 30 7.85 -27.86 24.29
C THR A 30 7.51 -27.60 25.76
N PRO A 31 6.97 -28.59 26.49
CA PRO A 31 6.57 -28.40 27.90
C PRO A 31 7.75 -28.35 28.89
N ASP A 32 8.98 -28.39 28.39
CA ASP A 32 10.18 -28.30 29.19
C ASP A 32 10.46 -26.84 29.67
N ILE A 33 11.45 -26.70 30.55
CA ILE A 33 11.84 -25.40 31.13
C ILE A 33 12.28 -24.44 30.02
N ALA A 34 13.00 -24.92 29.02
CA ALA A 34 13.50 -24.06 27.93
C ALA A 34 12.35 -23.51 27.09
N GLY A 35 11.35 -24.33 26.76
CA GLY A 35 10.14 -23.90 26.06
C GLY A 35 9.31 -22.89 26.86
N GLN A 36 9.19 -23.09 28.19
CA GLN A 36 8.50 -22.15 29.07
C GLN A 36 9.21 -20.78 29.15
N LEU A 37 10.55 -20.77 29.29
CA LEU A 37 11.35 -19.55 29.33
C LEU A 37 11.27 -18.79 28.01
N HIS A 38 11.33 -19.51 26.88
CA HIS A 38 11.17 -18.89 25.54
C HIS A 38 9.79 -18.24 25.38
N HIS A 39 8.75 -18.93 25.81
CA HIS A 39 7.38 -18.42 25.75
C HIS A 39 7.19 -17.16 26.64
N GLN A 40 7.78 -17.17 27.85
CA GLN A 40 7.77 -15.99 28.71
C GLN A 40 8.50 -14.81 28.06
N GLN A 41 9.69 -15.04 27.48
CA GLN A 41 10.46 -14.01 26.81
C GLN A 41 9.69 -13.38 25.64
N LEU A 42 9.02 -14.19 24.82
CA LEU A 42 8.18 -13.66 23.72
C LEU A 42 7.06 -12.74 24.23
N ALA A 43 6.45 -13.08 25.37
CA ALA A 43 5.40 -12.24 25.96
C ALA A 43 5.97 -10.89 26.47
N GLU A 44 7.17 -10.92 27.09
CA GLU A 44 7.89 -9.72 27.54
C GLU A 44 8.30 -8.86 26.35
N ASP A 45 8.87 -9.45 25.28
CA ASP A 45 9.26 -8.78 24.05
C ASP A 45 8.05 -8.08 23.37
N ILE A 46 6.89 -8.73 23.33
CA ILE A 46 5.66 -8.14 22.78
C ILE A 46 5.28 -6.88 23.55
N GLN A 47 5.36 -6.93 24.87
CA GLN A 47 5.04 -5.78 25.71
C GLN A 47 6.03 -4.63 25.48
N GLU A 48 7.33 -4.92 25.48
CA GLU A 48 8.38 -3.93 25.21
C GLU A 48 8.20 -3.28 23.82
N TYR A 49 7.95 -4.08 22.77
CA TYR A 49 7.74 -3.53 21.42
C TYR A 49 6.47 -2.69 21.33
N ARG A 50 5.40 -3.02 22.06
CA ARG A 50 4.18 -2.19 22.12
C ARG A 50 4.44 -0.84 22.76
N GLU A 51 5.09 -0.82 23.92
CA GLU A 51 5.44 0.41 24.62
C GLU A 51 6.36 1.30 23.77
N LEU A 52 7.37 0.70 23.14
CA LEU A 52 8.27 1.40 22.25
C LEU A 52 7.54 1.95 21.01
N ALA A 53 6.62 1.17 20.42
CA ALA A 53 5.83 1.62 19.27
C ALA A 53 4.96 2.83 19.62
N GLU A 54 4.28 2.83 20.76
CA GLU A 54 3.49 3.99 21.20
C GLU A 54 4.38 5.21 21.44
N HIS A 55 5.53 5.05 22.10
CA HIS A 55 6.49 6.13 22.29
C HIS A 55 7.00 6.72 20.95
N VAL A 56 7.31 5.86 19.99
CA VAL A 56 7.72 6.29 18.64
C VAL A 56 6.59 7.04 17.92
N LYS A 57 5.36 6.56 18.01
CA LYS A 57 4.19 7.19 17.42
C LYS A 57 3.91 8.58 18.01
N GLU A 58 3.97 8.71 19.32
CA GLU A 58 3.83 10.00 20.02
C GLU A 58 4.93 10.98 19.60
N GLY A 59 6.19 10.54 19.66
CA GLY A 59 7.36 11.33 19.27
C GLY A 59 7.29 11.75 17.78
N PHE A 60 6.82 10.86 16.91
CA PHE A 60 6.61 11.13 15.49
C PHE A 60 5.59 12.27 15.29
N ASN A 61 4.41 12.16 15.90
CA ASN A 61 3.37 13.17 15.77
C ASN A 61 3.81 14.51 16.36
N LYS A 62 4.44 14.50 17.52
CA LYS A 62 4.99 15.72 18.14
C LYS A 62 6.04 16.42 17.25
N THR A 63 6.82 15.65 16.50
CA THR A 63 7.95 16.18 15.71
C THR A 63 7.52 16.63 14.32
N PHE A 64 6.65 15.86 13.65
CA PHE A 64 6.38 16.02 12.23
C PHE A 64 5.00 16.58 11.90
N TRP A 65 4.01 16.48 12.81
CA TRP A 65 2.69 17.04 12.58
C TRP A 65 2.70 18.57 12.78
N ASN A 66 2.22 19.30 11.80
CA ASN A 66 2.01 20.74 11.89
C ASN A 66 0.55 21.03 12.13
N GLN A 67 0.19 21.36 13.37
CA GLN A 67 -1.18 21.61 13.80
C GLN A 67 -1.81 22.83 13.10
N GLU A 68 -1.04 23.87 12.82
CA GLU A 68 -1.56 25.08 12.17
C GLU A 68 -1.87 24.82 10.69
N LYS A 69 -0.95 24.12 10.00
CA LYS A 69 -1.01 23.85 8.56
C LYS A 69 -1.71 22.53 8.22
N GLN A 70 -1.98 21.68 9.22
CA GLN A 70 -2.69 20.42 9.12
C GLN A 70 -2.08 19.43 8.10
N TYR A 71 -0.75 19.29 8.14
CA TYR A 71 -0.01 18.30 7.36
C TYR A 71 1.30 17.88 8.05
N TYR A 72 1.90 16.79 7.56
CA TYR A 72 3.19 16.32 8.05
C TYR A 72 4.35 16.95 7.32
N SER A 73 5.38 17.38 8.10
CA SER A 73 6.69 17.86 7.63
C SER A 73 6.58 18.93 6.54
N ASN A 74 7.03 18.64 5.32
CA ASN A 74 7.03 19.55 4.16
C ASN A 74 5.83 19.35 3.22
N ASN A 75 4.79 18.65 3.67
CA ASN A 75 3.57 18.42 2.90
C ASN A 75 3.78 17.71 1.54
N THR A 76 4.78 16.84 1.39
CA THR A 76 4.82 15.95 0.22
C THR A 76 3.75 14.86 0.34
N VAL A 77 3.35 14.27 -0.79
CA VAL A 77 2.41 13.14 -0.78
C VAL A 77 2.95 12.02 0.13
N THR A 78 4.23 11.66 0.01
CA THR A 78 4.87 10.62 0.83
C THR A 78 4.87 10.96 2.33
N ALA A 79 5.11 12.24 2.70
CA ALA A 79 5.15 12.66 4.10
C ALA A 79 3.80 12.51 4.81
N ASN A 80 2.69 12.74 4.10
CA ASN A 80 1.35 12.53 4.63
C ASN A 80 0.88 11.06 4.49
N LEU A 81 1.30 10.38 3.44
CA LEU A 81 0.88 9.03 3.10
C LEU A 81 1.40 7.98 4.08
N LEU A 82 2.70 8.03 4.45
CA LEU A 82 3.31 7.01 5.31
C LEU A 82 2.66 6.94 6.69
N PRO A 83 2.49 8.03 7.45
CA PRO A 83 1.84 7.97 8.75
C PRO A 83 0.37 7.49 8.65
N LEU A 84 -0.34 7.81 7.56
CA LEU A 84 -1.69 7.31 7.33
C LEU A 84 -1.67 5.80 7.07
N ALA A 85 -0.80 5.32 6.17
CA ALA A 85 -0.66 3.91 5.81
C ALA A 85 -0.20 3.02 6.98
N PHE A 86 0.51 3.59 7.94
CA PHE A 86 1.04 2.86 9.10
C PHE A 86 0.20 3.03 10.38
N ASP A 87 -0.97 3.68 10.28
CA ASP A 87 -1.89 3.96 11.39
C ASP A 87 -1.24 4.78 12.53
N MET A 88 -0.33 5.68 12.15
CA MET A 88 0.33 6.59 13.10
C MET A 88 -0.44 7.90 13.31
N VAL A 89 -1.32 8.27 12.37
CA VAL A 89 -2.13 9.49 12.44
C VAL A 89 -3.18 9.35 13.54
N PRO A 90 -3.34 10.34 14.45
CA PRO A 90 -4.45 10.37 15.40
C PRO A 90 -5.81 10.30 14.67
N ASP A 91 -6.77 9.61 15.24
CA ASP A 91 -8.07 9.39 14.59
C ASP A 91 -8.78 10.69 14.20
N THR A 92 -8.63 11.73 15.03
CA THR A 92 -9.18 13.07 14.79
C THR A 92 -8.61 13.76 13.56
N GLU A 93 -7.40 13.37 13.13
CA GLU A 93 -6.67 14.02 12.04
C GLU A 93 -6.65 13.19 10.73
N LYS A 94 -7.09 11.92 10.78
CA LYS A 94 -7.03 11.00 9.62
C LYS A 94 -7.73 11.56 8.39
N GLU A 95 -8.91 12.12 8.54
CA GLU A 95 -9.67 12.71 7.44
C GLU A 95 -8.95 13.94 6.86
N THR A 96 -8.38 14.76 7.72
CA THR A 96 -7.61 15.95 7.30
C THR A 96 -6.37 15.55 6.51
N VAL A 97 -5.61 14.56 6.99
CA VAL A 97 -4.43 14.04 6.28
C VAL A 97 -4.83 13.42 4.94
N ALA A 98 -5.93 12.64 4.90
CA ALA A 98 -6.45 12.07 3.66
C ALA A 98 -6.81 13.17 2.64
N ARG A 99 -7.47 14.24 3.06
CA ARG A 99 -7.76 15.41 2.20
C ARG A 99 -6.48 16.07 1.65
N GLN A 100 -5.44 16.20 2.47
CA GLN A 100 -4.14 16.74 2.02
C GLN A 100 -3.53 15.88 0.91
N ILE A 101 -3.56 14.55 1.05
CA ILE A 101 -3.06 13.63 0.03
C ILE A 101 -3.84 13.79 -1.27
N ILE A 102 -5.17 13.80 -1.20
CA ILE A 102 -6.04 13.93 -2.38
C ILE A 102 -5.83 15.28 -3.05
N HIS A 103 -5.89 16.38 -2.29
CA HIS A 103 -5.66 17.73 -2.81
C HIS A 103 -4.28 17.86 -3.49
N LYS A 104 -3.22 17.36 -2.86
CA LYS A 104 -1.88 17.35 -3.49
C LYS A 104 -1.87 16.53 -4.78
N THR A 105 -2.43 15.34 -4.77
CA THR A 105 -2.37 14.43 -5.92
C THR A 105 -3.24 14.96 -7.08
N VAL A 106 -4.47 15.36 -6.80
CA VAL A 106 -5.45 15.73 -7.84
C VAL A 106 -5.30 17.18 -8.26
N ASP A 107 -5.41 18.11 -7.31
CA ASP A 107 -5.53 19.55 -7.64
C ASP A 107 -4.18 20.18 -7.90
N TYR A 108 -3.17 19.89 -7.06
CA TYR A 108 -1.86 20.52 -7.19
C TYR A 108 -0.99 19.86 -8.28
N TYR A 109 -0.98 18.51 -8.34
CA TYR A 109 -0.17 17.76 -9.29
C TYR A 109 -0.95 17.21 -10.48
N ASN A 110 -2.20 17.65 -10.66
CA ASN A 110 -3.00 17.36 -11.84
C ASN A 110 -3.18 15.84 -12.11
N ALA A 111 -3.43 15.09 -11.06
CA ALA A 111 -3.58 13.63 -11.03
C ALA A 111 -2.39 12.88 -11.65
N THR A 112 -1.17 13.20 -11.18
CA THR A 112 0.07 12.49 -11.53
C THR A 112 0.75 11.91 -10.30
N ILE A 113 1.67 10.94 -10.48
CA ILE A 113 2.33 10.23 -9.38
C ILE A 113 3.51 11.05 -8.87
N GLN A 114 3.39 11.67 -7.70
CA GLN A 114 4.43 12.51 -7.09
C GLN A 114 5.12 11.79 -5.90
N CYS A 115 5.33 10.49 -6.05
CA CYS A 115 6.03 9.65 -5.10
C CYS A 115 7.24 8.97 -5.76
N GLY A 116 8.35 8.86 -5.02
CA GLY A 116 9.41 7.91 -5.32
C GLY A 116 9.07 6.51 -4.81
N VAL A 117 10.04 5.59 -4.88
CA VAL A 117 9.88 4.17 -4.53
C VAL A 117 9.26 3.91 -3.15
N ILE A 118 9.52 4.77 -2.18
CA ILE A 118 8.99 4.63 -0.81
C ILE A 118 7.49 4.90 -0.76
N GLY A 119 7.05 6.02 -1.34
CA GLY A 119 5.64 6.42 -1.29
C GLY A 119 4.75 5.60 -2.23
N VAL A 120 5.24 5.26 -3.42
CA VAL A 120 4.45 4.54 -4.42
C VAL A 120 4.05 3.12 -3.98
N GLN A 121 4.76 2.53 -3.02
CA GLN A 121 4.40 1.24 -2.42
C GLN A 121 3.09 1.27 -1.63
N TRP A 122 2.61 2.44 -1.25
CA TRP A 122 1.43 2.61 -0.39
C TRP A 122 0.32 3.43 -1.04
N LEU A 123 0.63 4.11 -2.15
CA LEU A 123 -0.26 5.12 -2.74
C LEU A 123 -1.59 4.54 -3.21
N MET A 124 -1.56 3.46 -3.99
CA MET A 124 -2.77 2.92 -4.62
C MET A 124 -3.73 2.33 -3.58
N ARG A 125 -3.20 1.54 -2.64
CA ARG A 125 -4.02 0.94 -1.57
C ARG A 125 -4.62 1.98 -0.64
N GLU A 126 -3.88 3.06 -0.34
CA GLU A 126 -4.39 4.12 0.52
C GLU A 126 -5.45 4.96 -0.20
N LEU A 127 -5.30 5.24 -1.48
CA LEU A 127 -6.35 5.88 -2.28
C LEU A 127 -7.64 5.06 -2.26
N VAL A 128 -7.54 3.73 -2.43
CA VAL A 128 -8.71 2.85 -2.33
C VAL A 128 -9.28 2.83 -0.91
N ARG A 129 -8.44 2.80 0.13
CA ARG A 129 -8.88 2.87 1.54
C ARG A 129 -9.61 4.17 1.87
N MET A 130 -9.21 5.26 1.24
CA MET A 130 -9.88 6.57 1.33
C MET A 130 -11.16 6.67 0.46
N GLY A 131 -11.56 5.58 -0.22
CA GLY A 131 -12.72 5.59 -1.13
C GLY A 131 -12.49 6.30 -2.47
N ARG A 132 -11.21 6.53 -2.85
CA ARG A 132 -10.83 7.23 -4.08
C ARG A 132 -10.25 6.27 -5.12
N THR A 133 -10.98 5.19 -5.40
CA THR A 133 -10.68 4.22 -6.47
C THR A 133 -10.60 4.90 -7.83
N ASP A 134 -11.40 5.94 -8.05
CA ASP A 134 -11.37 6.82 -9.22
C ASP A 134 -9.99 7.45 -9.44
N VAL A 135 -9.42 8.06 -8.41
CA VAL A 135 -8.08 8.67 -8.47
C VAL A 135 -7.02 7.59 -8.72
N ALA A 136 -7.10 6.46 -8.01
CA ALA A 136 -6.17 5.35 -8.23
C ALA A 136 -6.21 4.86 -9.68
N TYR A 137 -7.39 4.75 -10.30
CA TYR A 137 -7.55 4.37 -11.70
C TYR A 137 -6.91 5.37 -12.66
N VAL A 138 -7.15 6.67 -12.45
CA VAL A 138 -6.52 7.73 -13.25
C VAL A 138 -5.00 7.65 -13.14
N LEU A 139 -4.43 7.50 -11.93
CA LEU A 139 -2.98 7.35 -11.75
C LEU A 139 -2.42 6.11 -12.44
N ALA A 140 -3.18 5.01 -12.47
CA ALA A 140 -2.77 3.76 -13.12
C ALA A 140 -2.75 3.86 -14.66
N THR A 141 -3.59 4.71 -15.28
CA THR A 141 -3.87 4.67 -16.72
C THR A 141 -3.42 5.89 -17.50
N HIS A 142 -3.20 7.07 -16.83
CA HIS A 142 -2.78 8.27 -17.56
C HIS A 142 -1.38 8.12 -18.16
N THR A 143 -1.14 8.79 -19.30
CA THR A 143 0.14 8.75 -20.03
C THR A 143 1.02 9.97 -19.79
N LYS A 144 0.65 10.87 -18.88
CA LYS A 144 1.44 12.05 -18.50
C LYS A 144 2.59 11.68 -17.56
N TYR A 145 3.63 12.50 -17.56
CA TYR A 145 4.71 12.43 -16.58
C TYR A 145 4.28 13.05 -15.23
N PRO A 146 4.67 12.44 -14.10
CA PRO A 146 5.19 11.10 -13.92
C PRO A 146 4.05 10.05 -13.77
N GLY A 147 4.29 8.85 -14.31
CA GLY A 147 3.32 7.75 -14.23
C GLY A 147 3.75 6.50 -15.00
N TRP A 148 3.13 5.36 -14.71
CA TRP A 148 3.43 4.10 -15.40
C TRP A 148 3.04 4.14 -16.88
N GLY A 149 1.91 4.75 -17.20
CA GLY A 149 1.49 4.92 -18.60
C GLY A 149 2.44 5.84 -19.39
N TYR A 150 3.09 6.83 -18.73
CA TYR A 150 4.15 7.59 -19.34
C TYR A 150 5.34 6.70 -19.72
N MET A 151 5.79 5.82 -18.83
CA MET A 151 6.86 4.88 -19.14
C MET A 151 6.51 4.03 -20.35
N ALA A 152 5.31 3.43 -20.37
CA ALA A 152 4.83 2.61 -21.48
C ALA A 152 4.76 3.39 -22.79
N ALA A 153 4.20 4.60 -22.79
CA ALA A 153 4.09 5.46 -23.96
C ALA A 153 5.45 5.93 -24.52
N ASN A 154 6.50 5.89 -23.70
CA ASN A 154 7.88 6.26 -24.09
C ASN A 154 8.79 5.03 -24.30
N GLY A 155 8.20 3.85 -24.54
CA GLY A 155 8.94 2.68 -24.99
C GLY A 155 9.54 1.83 -23.87
N ALA A 156 9.11 2.00 -22.62
CA ALA A 156 9.51 1.11 -21.53
C ALA A 156 9.01 -0.31 -21.76
N THR A 157 9.91 -1.27 -21.71
CA THR A 157 9.58 -2.71 -21.74
C THR A 157 9.52 -3.31 -20.34
N THR A 158 10.08 -2.61 -19.36
CA THR A 158 10.07 -2.92 -17.93
C THR A 158 9.88 -1.62 -17.14
N ILE A 159 9.74 -1.71 -15.82
CA ILE A 159 9.69 -0.52 -14.95
C ILE A 159 11.07 0.11 -14.87
N TRP A 160 11.16 1.41 -15.14
CA TRP A 160 12.38 2.20 -14.95
C TRP A 160 12.60 2.55 -13.49
N GLU A 161 13.84 2.83 -13.12
CA GLU A 161 14.21 3.32 -11.79
C GLU A 161 13.69 4.74 -11.52
N LEU A 162 13.75 5.59 -12.53
CA LEU A 162 13.24 6.95 -12.47
C LEU A 162 12.03 7.12 -13.39
N TRP A 163 11.08 7.95 -12.98
CA TRP A 163 9.88 8.24 -13.79
C TRP A 163 10.21 8.76 -15.19
N ASN A 164 11.34 9.45 -15.35
CA ASN A 164 11.85 9.98 -16.63
C ASN A 164 12.99 9.13 -17.19
N GLY A 165 12.97 7.82 -17.05
CA GLY A 165 14.07 6.95 -17.47
C GLY A 165 14.49 7.06 -18.94
N ASN A 166 13.57 7.54 -19.80
CA ASN A 166 13.88 7.85 -21.22
C ASN A 166 14.77 9.09 -21.43
N THR A 167 14.86 9.98 -20.45
CA THR A 167 15.64 11.23 -20.50
C THR A 167 16.67 11.33 -19.38
N ALA A 168 16.68 10.40 -18.44
CA ALA A 168 17.63 10.36 -17.33
C ALA A 168 19.04 9.96 -17.83
N ASP A 169 20.06 10.38 -17.08
CA ASP A 169 21.43 9.92 -17.33
C ASP A 169 21.50 8.39 -17.21
N PRO A 170 21.91 7.67 -18.26
CA PRO A 170 22.01 6.21 -18.21
C PRO A 170 22.95 5.67 -17.12
N ALA A 171 23.91 6.46 -16.66
CA ALA A 171 24.79 6.09 -15.55
C ALA A 171 24.11 6.15 -14.19
N MET A 172 22.97 6.84 -14.10
CA MET A 172 22.21 7.09 -12.86
C MET A 172 20.80 6.49 -12.90
N ASN A 173 20.46 5.68 -13.91
CA ASN A 173 19.13 5.12 -14.10
C ASN A 173 19.20 3.72 -14.67
N SER A 174 18.49 2.79 -14.02
CA SER A 174 18.25 1.45 -14.54
C SER A 174 16.97 1.40 -15.37
N GLY A 175 17.04 0.78 -16.54
CA GLY A 175 15.86 0.49 -17.37
C GLY A 175 15.01 -0.68 -16.87
N ASN A 176 15.44 -1.37 -15.82
CA ASN A 176 14.74 -2.53 -15.23
C ASN A 176 14.84 -2.47 -13.70
N HIS A 177 13.92 -1.77 -13.06
CA HIS A 177 13.95 -1.49 -11.62
C HIS A 177 12.55 -1.64 -11.01
N VAL A 178 12.20 -2.85 -10.61
CA VAL A 178 10.85 -3.23 -10.16
C VAL A 178 10.30 -2.39 -8.99
N MET A 179 11.15 -1.76 -8.19
CA MET A 179 10.71 -1.03 -6.99
C MET A 179 9.73 0.11 -7.28
N LEU A 180 9.83 0.75 -8.45
CA LEU A 180 8.92 1.83 -8.84
C LEU A 180 7.55 1.31 -9.34
N LEU A 181 7.36 -0.01 -9.42
CA LEU A 181 6.05 -0.62 -9.63
C LEU A 181 5.11 -0.34 -8.45
N GLY A 182 5.67 -0.26 -7.23
CA GLY A 182 4.90 0.00 -6.01
C GLY A 182 3.83 -1.05 -5.76
N ASP A 183 2.63 -0.58 -5.47
CA ASP A 183 1.45 -1.42 -5.24
C ASP A 183 0.48 -1.48 -6.44
N PHE A 184 0.96 -1.22 -7.65
CA PHE A 184 0.16 -1.27 -8.88
C PHE A 184 -0.45 -2.66 -9.13
N LEU A 185 0.34 -3.75 -9.00
CA LEU A 185 -0.20 -5.11 -9.15
C LEU A 185 -1.22 -5.49 -8.06
N PRO A 186 -0.96 -5.24 -6.75
CA PRO A 186 -1.99 -5.36 -5.73
C PRO A 186 -3.27 -4.59 -6.07
N TYR A 187 -3.18 -3.37 -6.62
CA TYR A 187 -4.35 -2.62 -7.07
C TYR A 187 -5.12 -3.36 -8.17
N CYS A 188 -4.42 -3.86 -9.20
CA CYS A 188 -5.07 -4.60 -10.29
C CYS A 188 -5.79 -5.86 -9.80
N TYR A 189 -5.14 -6.68 -8.95
CA TYR A 189 -5.71 -7.94 -8.47
C TYR A 189 -6.74 -7.75 -7.37
N GLN A 190 -6.44 -6.95 -6.36
CA GLN A 190 -7.27 -6.84 -5.16
C GLN A 190 -8.45 -5.88 -5.34
N HIS A 191 -8.30 -4.88 -6.22
CA HIS A 191 -9.33 -3.86 -6.40
C HIS A 191 -10.01 -3.96 -7.75
N LEU A 192 -9.30 -3.90 -8.87
CA LEU A 192 -9.95 -4.00 -10.18
C LEU A 192 -10.58 -5.37 -10.40
N ALA A 193 -9.82 -6.45 -10.18
CA ALA A 193 -10.33 -7.82 -10.30
C ALA A 193 -11.11 -8.28 -9.07
N GLY A 194 -10.84 -7.70 -7.90
CA GLY A 194 -11.52 -8.00 -6.66
C GLY A 194 -11.10 -9.32 -6.00
N ILE A 195 -9.93 -9.88 -6.33
CA ILE A 195 -9.41 -11.09 -5.70
C ILE A 195 -8.58 -10.70 -4.48
N ARG A 196 -9.15 -10.81 -3.27
CA ARG A 196 -8.50 -10.42 -2.02
C ARG A 196 -8.25 -11.60 -1.11
N ASN A 197 -7.03 -11.66 -0.58
CA ASN A 197 -6.70 -12.59 0.50
C ASN A 197 -7.34 -12.11 1.81
N ALA A 198 -8.36 -12.81 2.31
CA ALA A 198 -9.07 -12.46 3.54
C ALA A 198 -8.52 -13.21 4.78
N ALA A 199 -7.77 -14.31 4.59
CA ALA A 199 -7.10 -15.04 5.65
C ALA A 199 -5.74 -15.57 5.17
N PRO A 200 -4.75 -15.78 6.07
CA PRO A 200 -3.42 -16.26 5.70
C PRO A 200 -3.44 -17.47 4.77
N GLY A 201 -2.64 -17.41 3.70
CA GLY A 201 -2.54 -18.47 2.70
C GLY A 201 -3.77 -18.64 1.81
N PHE A 202 -4.63 -17.61 1.69
CA PHE A 202 -5.89 -17.67 0.92
C PHE A 202 -6.89 -18.74 1.44
N LYS A 203 -6.89 -19.03 2.73
CA LYS A 203 -7.93 -19.88 3.37
C LYS A 203 -9.32 -19.28 3.18
N GLU A 204 -9.41 -17.96 3.16
CA GLU A 204 -10.60 -17.20 2.83
C GLU A 204 -10.28 -16.22 1.72
N ILE A 205 -11.18 -16.10 0.76
CA ILE A 205 -11.05 -15.20 -0.39
C ILE A 205 -12.24 -14.26 -0.38
N GLN A 206 -11.97 -12.97 -0.29
CA GLN A 206 -13.00 -11.97 -0.54
C GLN A 206 -13.00 -11.60 -2.02
N MET A 207 -14.15 -11.77 -2.66
CA MET A 207 -14.38 -11.35 -4.03
C MET A 207 -15.14 -10.02 -4.03
N LYS A 208 -14.44 -8.92 -4.44
CA LYS A 208 -15.03 -7.56 -4.46
C LYS A 208 -14.38 -6.72 -5.56
N PRO A 209 -14.82 -6.82 -6.82
CA PRO A 209 -14.30 -6.00 -7.92
C PRO A 209 -14.79 -4.55 -7.84
N ALA A 210 -14.10 -3.65 -8.54
CA ALA A 210 -14.39 -2.23 -8.60
C ALA A 210 -15.42 -1.93 -9.71
N PHE A 211 -16.65 -2.38 -9.54
CA PHE A 211 -17.74 -2.13 -10.52
C PHE A 211 -18.11 -0.65 -10.65
N GLU A 212 -17.76 0.16 -9.66
CA GLU A 212 -18.00 1.61 -9.65
C GLU A 212 -17.17 2.40 -10.67
N LEU A 213 -16.16 1.77 -11.30
CA LEU A 213 -15.32 2.41 -12.31
C LEU A 213 -15.96 2.24 -13.70
N GLU A 214 -16.76 3.23 -14.09
CA GLU A 214 -17.49 3.21 -15.36
C GLU A 214 -16.59 3.17 -16.61
N GLU A 215 -15.34 3.64 -16.49
CA GLU A 215 -14.34 3.63 -17.56
C GLU A 215 -13.76 2.24 -17.84
N VAL A 216 -13.95 1.28 -16.93
CA VAL A 216 -13.42 -0.08 -17.06
C VAL A 216 -14.47 -0.97 -17.72
N GLY A 217 -14.31 -1.21 -19.00
CA GLY A 217 -15.26 -2.05 -19.76
C GLY A 217 -15.26 -3.53 -19.35
N PHE A 218 -14.10 -4.08 -18.99
CA PHE A 218 -13.96 -5.47 -18.53
C PHE A 218 -12.65 -5.71 -17.78
N ILE A 219 -12.63 -6.73 -16.93
CA ILE A 219 -11.42 -7.30 -16.29
C ILE A 219 -11.47 -8.82 -16.43
N ARG A 220 -10.33 -9.41 -16.71
CA ARG A 220 -10.09 -10.85 -16.65
C ARG A 220 -8.84 -11.12 -15.84
N ALA A 221 -8.99 -11.81 -14.71
CA ALA A 221 -7.89 -12.08 -13.81
C ALA A 221 -7.95 -13.50 -13.24
N SER A 222 -6.77 -14.06 -12.98
CA SER A 222 -6.67 -15.32 -12.25
C SER A 222 -5.45 -15.31 -11.34
N HIS A 223 -5.56 -16.01 -10.23
CA HIS A 223 -4.49 -16.19 -9.26
C HIS A 223 -4.42 -17.65 -8.83
N ILE A 224 -3.20 -18.19 -8.70
CA ILE A 224 -2.99 -19.55 -8.19
C ILE A 224 -2.73 -19.45 -6.69
N THR A 225 -3.62 -20.04 -5.91
CA THR A 225 -3.50 -20.16 -4.46
C THR A 225 -2.97 -21.54 -4.06
N PRO A 226 -2.58 -21.77 -2.81
CA PRO A 226 -2.26 -23.13 -2.34
C PRO A 226 -3.42 -24.14 -2.49
N TYR A 227 -4.64 -23.68 -2.64
CA TYR A 227 -5.85 -24.52 -2.79
C TYR A 227 -6.27 -24.73 -4.24
N GLY A 228 -5.72 -23.96 -5.17
CA GLY A 228 -6.06 -24.02 -6.59
C GLY A 228 -6.22 -22.65 -7.24
N LYS A 229 -6.72 -22.64 -8.46
CA LYS A 229 -6.87 -21.43 -9.27
C LYS A 229 -8.16 -20.69 -8.93
N VAL A 230 -8.02 -19.40 -8.61
CA VAL A 230 -9.13 -18.45 -8.48
C VAL A 230 -9.23 -17.63 -9.76
N THR A 231 -10.45 -17.39 -10.26
CA THR A 231 -10.69 -16.49 -11.39
C THR A 231 -11.74 -15.44 -11.04
N SER A 232 -11.60 -14.26 -11.63
CA SER A 232 -12.57 -13.18 -11.58
C SER A 232 -12.61 -12.53 -12.95
N ASN A 233 -13.70 -12.76 -13.70
CA ASN A 233 -13.90 -12.20 -15.01
C ASN A 233 -15.20 -11.40 -15.01
N TRP A 234 -15.12 -10.09 -15.18
CA TRP A 234 -16.32 -9.26 -15.25
C TRP A 234 -16.28 -8.32 -16.45
N SER A 235 -17.44 -7.92 -16.89
CA SER A 235 -17.62 -6.95 -17.97
C SER A 235 -18.89 -6.13 -17.76
N GLN A 236 -18.87 -4.91 -18.26
CA GLN A 236 -20.08 -4.09 -18.36
C GLN A 236 -21.01 -4.62 -19.46
N THR A 237 -22.30 -4.53 -19.20
CA THR A 237 -23.36 -4.89 -20.15
C THR A 237 -24.42 -3.80 -20.16
N ALA A 238 -25.33 -3.82 -21.13
CA ALA A 238 -26.44 -2.86 -21.18
C ALA A 238 -27.38 -2.96 -19.95
N ALA A 239 -27.39 -4.10 -19.25
CA ALA A 239 -28.24 -4.36 -18.08
C ALA A 239 -27.50 -4.24 -16.74
N GLY A 240 -26.22 -3.81 -16.74
CA GLY A 240 -25.37 -3.74 -15.55
C GLY A 240 -24.04 -4.47 -15.76
N TYR A 241 -23.71 -5.46 -14.93
CA TYR A 241 -22.46 -6.20 -15.00
C TYR A 241 -22.72 -7.69 -15.15
N SER A 242 -21.89 -8.35 -15.97
CA SER A 242 -21.72 -9.80 -15.97
C SER A 242 -20.44 -10.14 -15.20
N TRP A 243 -20.51 -11.06 -14.24
CA TRP A 243 -19.37 -11.46 -13.44
C TRP A 243 -19.34 -12.98 -13.25
N GLU A 244 -18.26 -13.57 -13.73
CA GLU A 244 -17.96 -15.00 -13.59
C GLU A 244 -16.84 -15.20 -12.58
N ILE A 245 -17.08 -16.05 -11.59
CA ILE A 245 -16.13 -16.39 -10.53
C ILE A 245 -15.89 -17.90 -10.54
N SER A 246 -14.64 -18.29 -10.39
CA SER A 246 -14.28 -19.68 -10.05
C SER A 246 -13.35 -19.66 -8.83
N VAL A 247 -13.65 -20.50 -7.86
CA VAL A 247 -12.83 -20.74 -6.66
C VAL A 247 -12.55 -22.24 -6.50
N PRO A 248 -11.43 -22.63 -5.88
CA PRO A 248 -11.10 -24.04 -5.65
C PRO A 248 -12.12 -24.75 -4.80
#